data_64769619a4934362e00f54be7f2a8293
#
_entry.id   64769619a4934362e00f54be7f2a8293
#
_cell.length_a   1.000
_cell.length_b   1.000
_cell.length_c   1.000
_cell.angle_alpha   90.00
_cell.angle_beta   90.00
_cell.angle_gamma   90.00
#
_symmetry.space_group_name_H-M   'P 1'
#
loop_
_entity.id
_entity.type
_entity.pdbx_description
1 polymer ?
#
loop_
_entity_poly.entity_id
_entity_poly.type
_entity_poly.pdbx_seq_one_letter_code
_entity_poly.pdbx_strand_id
1 'polypeptide(L)'
;VYDAFQPDLLMTWQDNFDAAGHVFFLQDPQQPGYTAEKADQYARYYQQTARTSDEALDIMLDVIDLDTTTLIMVADHGMAAVHHAVYPNTVLEKNGLLKLDSRNYVLVDQSKAFAVCSGGSTHIYINLQGYQRDGIVTEQEYPLIQSQIIDLLYSVRDPESGDPVFTRVLPKNELGSLHLDHPYSGDVFAQVKPGYALDCWRGKQQVFEPLSYYGQHGYDSSLFEMRGLFIAAGGSIPSTGEQIAPIQLVDIAPSIAAILDFTPDPRVEGNLIEAFFEE
;
A
#
# COMPACT_ATOMS: atom_id res chain seq x y z
N VAL A 1 8.93 24.96 14.83
CA VAL A 1 8.53 25.24 13.44
C VAL A 1 7.27 26.09 13.43
N TYR A 2 6.15 25.62 14.02
CA TYR A 2 4.86 26.32 14.01
C TYR A 2 4.98 27.78 14.53
N ASP A 3 5.50 27.98 15.75
CA ASP A 3 5.65 29.31 16.34
C ASP A 3 6.56 30.27 15.55
N ALA A 4 7.53 29.71 14.83
CA ALA A 4 8.51 30.51 14.09
C ALA A 4 8.03 30.93 12.70
N PHE A 5 7.18 30.12 12.05
CA PHE A 5 6.79 30.31 10.64
C PHE A 5 5.31 30.59 10.45
N GLN A 6 4.45 30.26 11.41
CA GLN A 6 2.98 30.45 11.32
C GLN A 6 2.43 30.05 9.95
N PRO A 7 2.63 28.79 9.50
CA PRO A 7 2.22 28.36 8.18
C PRO A 7 0.69 28.21 8.10
N ASP A 8 0.10 28.49 6.94
CA ASP A 8 -1.33 28.24 6.68
C ASP A 8 -1.65 26.75 6.66
N LEU A 9 -0.70 25.89 6.24
CA LEU A 9 -0.79 24.44 6.25
C LEU A 9 0.50 23.83 6.81
N LEU A 10 0.38 23.03 7.87
CA LEU A 10 1.45 22.21 8.41
C LEU A 10 1.10 20.73 8.24
N MET A 11 1.94 19.97 7.56
CA MET A 11 1.83 18.53 7.46
C MET A 11 2.92 17.85 8.27
N THR A 12 2.54 16.88 9.09
CA THR A 12 3.46 16.04 9.87
C THR A 12 3.20 14.58 9.55
N TRP A 13 4.18 13.73 9.76
CA TRP A 13 4.04 12.28 9.56
C TRP A 13 4.56 11.52 10.77
N GLN A 14 3.81 10.48 11.15
CA GLN A 14 4.16 9.53 12.20
C GLN A 14 4.06 8.11 11.63
N ASP A 15 5.18 7.44 11.54
CA ASP A 15 5.30 6.07 11.00
C ASP A 15 5.26 4.95 12.06
N ASN A 16 5.19 5.32 13.33
CA ASN A 16 5.26 4.37 14.44
C ASN A 16 4.14 3.32 14.42
N PHE A 17 2.92 3.69 13.98
CA PHE A 17 1.81 2.75 13.84
C PHE A 17 2.05 1.73 12.74
N ASP A 18 2.52 2.17 11.60
CA ASP A 18 2.85 1.30 10.47
C ASP A 18 4.00 0.36 10.84
N ALA A 19 5.10 0.90 11.37
CA ALA A 19 6.24 0.11 11.81
C ALA A 19 5.86 -0.94 12.87
N ALA A 20 5.02 -0.56 13.85
CA ALA A 20 4.51 -1.48 14.85
C ALA A 20 3.55 -2.52 14.25
N GLY A 21 2.74 -2.14 13.26
CA GLY A 21 1.85 -3.03 12.53
C GLY A 21 2.62 -4.15 11.84
N HIS A 22 3.67 -3.82 11.13
CA HIS A 22 4.53 -4.85 10.51
C HIS A 22 5.09 -5.85 11.52
N VAL A 23 5.48 -5.41 12.71
CA VAL A 23 6.19 -6.23 13.70
C VAL A 23 5.25 -6.95 14.68
N PHE A 24 4.14 -6.33 15.06
CA PHE A 24 3.31 -6.80 16.20
C PHE A 24 1.87 -7.19 15.82
N PHE A 25 1.50 -7.18 14.52
CA PHE A 25 0.15 -7.52 14.08
C PHE A 25 -0.08 -9.04 14.02
N LEU A 26 0.21 -9.72 15.14
CA LEU A 26 0.06 -11.17 15.30
C LEU A 26 -1.35 -11.50 15.78
N GLN A 27 -2.26 -11.81 14.85
CA GLN A 27 -3.68 -12.02 15.12
C GLN A 27 -4.22 -13.32 14.52
N ASP A 28 -3.59 -13.86 13.47
CA ASP A 28 -4.05 -15.05 12.77
C ASP A 28 -3.25 -16.28 13.19
N PRO A 29 -3.92 -17.39 13.58
CA PRO A 29 -3.26 -18.65 13.90
C PRO A 29 -2.35 -19.22 12.81
N GLN A 30 -2.52 -18.83 11.55
CA GLN A 30 -1.65 -19.23 10.43
C GLN A 30 -0.31 -18.49 10.43
N GLN A 31 -0.19 -17.40 11.17
CA GLN A 31 1.05 -16.62 11.22
C GLN A 31 2.18 -17.40 11.92
N PRO A 32 3.42 -17.33 11.41
CA PRO A 32 4.54 -18.08 11.96
C PRO A 32 4.77 -17.80 13.44
N GLY A 33 4.83 -18.87 14.25
CA GLY A 33 5.07 -18.78 15.68
C GLY A 33 3.92 -18.18 16.49
N TYR A 34 2.70 -18.23 15.97
CA TYR A 34 1.49 -17.82 16.69
C TYR A 34 1.29 -18.69 17.95
N THR A 35 1.05 -18.03 19.05
CA THR A 35 0.41 -18.58 20.24
C THR A 35 -0.50 -17.50 20.81
N ALA A 36 -1.59 -17.88 21.50
CA ALA A 36 -2.51 -16.91 22.11
C ALA A 36 -1.78 -15.96 23.07
N GLU A 37 -0.84 -16.48 23.86
CA GLU A 37 -0.03 -15.69 24.81
C GLU A 37 0.82 -14.64 24.07
N LYS A 38 1.48 -15.04 22.98
CA LYS A 38 2.30 -14.13 22.16
C LYS A 38 1.44 -13.09 21.45
N ALA A 39 0.28 -13.49 20.93
CA ALA A 39 -0.67 -12.58 20.31
C ALA A 39 -1.16 -11.51 21.32
N ASP A 40 -1.51 -11.91 22.53
CA ASP A 40 -1.88 -10.99 23.61
C ASP A 40 -0.73 -10.05 24.00
N GLN A 41 0.50 -10.56 24.04
CA GLN A 41 1.68 -9.74 24.32
C GLN A 41 1.90 -8.70 23.21
N TYR A 42 1.80 -9.10 21.96
CA TYR A 42 2.00 -8.22 20.81
C TYR A 42 0.88 -7.19 20.65
N ALA A 43 -0.36 -7.57 20.97
CA ALA A 43 -1.47 -6.63 21.04
C ALA A 43 -1.21 -5.50 22.07
N ARG A 44 -0.59 -5.81 23.22
CA ARG A 44 -0.20 -4.78 24.20
C ARG A 44 0.90 -3.85 23.68
N TYR A 45 1.86 -4.36 22.90
CA TYR A 45 2.88 -3.51 22.27
C TYR A 45 2.26 -2.59 21.22
N TYR A 46 1.34 -3.11 20.42
CA TYR A 46 0.61 -2.30 19.45
C TYR A 46 -0.26 -1.23 20.11
N GLN A 47 -0.94 -1.57 21.21
CA GLN A 47 -1.68 -0.60 22.04
C GLN A 47 -0.75 0.47 22.68
N GLN A 48 0.47 0.10 23.08
CA GLN A 48 1.42 1.07 23.60
C GLN A 48 1.85 2.06 22.49
N THR A 49 1.98 1.60 21.28
CA THR A 49 2.25 2.50 20.12
C THR A 49 1.12 3.49 19.92
N ALA A 50 -0.15 3.06 20.08
CA ALA A 50 -1.29 3.98 20.02
C ALA A 50 -1.20 5.07 21.10
N ARG A 51 -0.84 4.73 22.34
CA ARG A 51 -0.64 5.71 23.41
C ARG A 51 0.49 6.69 23.12
N THR A 52 1.60 6.21 22.54
CA THR A 52 2.71 7.09 22.17
C THR A 52 2.31 8.06 21.07
N SER A 53 1.45 7.64 20.12
CA SER A 53 0.91 8.53 19.09
C SER A 53 -0.07 9.56 19.67
N ASP A 54 -0.87 9.16 20.64
CA ASP A 54 -1.79 10.04 21.38
C ASP A 54 -1.02 11.09 22.19
N GLU A 55 0.04 10.68 22.91
CA GLU A 55 0.97 11.60 23.61
C GLU A 55 1.63 12.61 22.64
N ALA A 56 1.99 12.18 21.44
CA ALA A 56 2.55 13.08 20.44
C ALA A 56 1.50 14.07 19.89
N LEU A 57 0.25 13.64 19.78
CA LEU A 57 -0.88 14.52 19.43
C LEU A 57 -1.16 15.54 20.54
N ASP A 58 -1.12 15.13 21.81
CA ASP A 58 -1.29 16.00 22.97
C ASP A 58 -0.27 17.16 22.96
N ILE A 59 1.00 16.88 22.66
CA ILE A 59 2.04 17.91 22.49
C ILE A 59 1.70 18.88 21.34
N MET A 60 1.08 18.43 20.26
CA MET A 60 0.64 19.32 19.18
C MET A 60 -0.55 20.17 19.60
N LEU A 61 -1.50 19.60 20.32
CA LEU A 61 -2.67 20.30 20.84
C LEU A 61 -2.30 21.39 21.85
N ASP A 62 -1.20 21.25 22.60
CA ASP A 62 -0.68 22.30 23.49
C ASP A 62 -0.19 23.56 22.75
N VAL A 63 0.08 23.46 21.44
CA VAL A 63 0.68 24.55 20.64
C VAL A 63 -0.32 25.18 19.67
N ILE A 64 -1.37 24.47 19.27
CA ILE A 64 -2.41 24.96 18.36
C ILE A 64 -3.65 25.41 19.13
N ASP A 65 -4.33 26.40 18.56
CA ASP A 65 -5.63 26.86 19.03
C ASP A 65 -6.72 26.28 18.13
N LEU A 66 -7.51 25.35 18.63
CA LEU A 66 -8.59 24.71 17.89
C LEU A 66 -9.76 25.64 17.54
N ASP A 67 -9.85 26.82 18.15
CA ASP A 67 -10.85 27.84 17.74
C ASP A 67 -10.49 28.44 16.37
N THR A 68 -9.20 28.42 16.01
CA THR A 68 -8.69 29.03 14.77
C THR A 68 -7.96 28.06 13.85
N THR A 69 -7.66 26.83 14.32
CA THR A 69 -6.90 25.82 13.57
C THR A 69 -7.73 24.58 13.34
N THR A 70 -7.83 24.14 12.10
CA THR A 70 -8.39 22.83 11.76
C THR A 70 -7.33 21.77 11.86
N LEU A 71 -7.54 20.79 12.70
CA LEU A 71 -6.72 19.58 12.83
C LEU A 71 -7.36 18.44 12.03
N ILE A 72 -6.59 17.81 11.14
CA ILE A 72 -6.98 16.60 10.42
C ILE A 72 -5.95 15.52 10.69
N MET A 73 -6.38 14.41 11.29
CA MET A 73 -5.59 13.20 11.48
C MET A 73 -6.10 12.12 10.53
N VAL A 74 -5.22 11.58 9.70
CA VAL A 74 -5.58 10.60 8.68
C VAL A 74 -4.51 9.53 8.56
N ALA A 75 -4.92 8.27 8.41
CA ALA A 75 -4.03 7.19 7.99
C ALA A 75 -4.13 6.98 6.48
N ASP A 76 -2.99 6.73 5.85
CA ASP A 76 -2.89 6.47 4.41
C ASP A 76 -3.41 5.08 4.02
N HIS A 77 -3.40 4.12 4.95
CA HIS A 77 -3.95 2.76 4.79
C HIS A 77 -4.22 2.11 6.14
N GLY A 78 -4.85 0.95 6.11
CA GLY A 78 -4.96 0.03 7.23
C GLY A 78 -3.86 -1.03 7.23
N MET A 79 -4.10 -2.15 7.94
CA MET A 79 -3.13 -3.24 8.11
C MET A 79 -3.84 -4.59 8.09
N ALA A 80 -3.30 -5.55 7.36
CA ALA A 80 -3.80 -6.93 7.32
C ALA A 80 -2.76 -7.91 7.87
N ALA A 81 -3.21 -8.98 8.54
CA ALA A 81 -2.35 -10.07 8.98
C ALA A 81 -1.79 -10.84 7.79
N VAL A 82 -0.50 -11.21 7.87
CA VAL A 82 0.20 -11.97 6.81
C VAL A 82 0.98 -13.15 7.38
N HIS A 83 1.03 -14.24 6.61
CA HIS A 83 1.69 -15.49 7.02
C HIS A 83 2.75 -15.99 6.02
N HIS A 84 2.60 -15.70 4.71
CA HIS A 84 3.53 -16.16 3.69
C HIS A 84 3.98 -15.03 2.76
N ALA A 85 5.27 -15.00 2.46
CA ALA A 85 5.82 -14.26 1.33
C ALA A 85 5.55 -15.02 0.02
N VAL A 86 5.24 -14.30 -1.04
CA VAL A 86 5.15 -14.79 -2.42
C VAL A 86 6.17 -14.04 -3.27
N TYR A 87 6.97 -14.76 -4.03
CA TYR A 87 8.06 -14.19 -4.82
C TYR A 87 7.74 -14.17 -6.33
N PRO A 88 7.18 -13.06 -6.88
CA PRO A 88 6.86 -12.96 -8.30
C PRO A 88 8.09 -13.12 -9.20
N ASN A 89 9.25 -12.60 -8.78
CA ASN A 89 10.49 -12.77 -9.54
C ASN A 89 10.93 -14.23 -9.64
N THR A 90 10.65 -15.07 -8.62
CA THR A 90 10.89 -16.51 -8.70
C THR A 90 9.92 -17.19 -9.66
N VAL A 91 8.66 -16.73 -9.74
CA VAL A 91 7.71 -17.21 -10.75
C VAL A 91 8.22 -16.90 -12.15
N LEU A 92 8.67 -15.67 -12.40
CA LEU A 92 9.23 -15.26 -13.69
C LEU A 92 10.51 -16.05 -14.04
N GLU A 93 11.41 -16.24 -13.07
CA GLU A 93 12.67 -16.98 -13.27
C GLU A 93 12.42 -18.43 -13.63
N LYS A 94 11.57 -19.15 -12.89
CA LYS A 94 11.21 -20.55 -13.15
C LYS A 94 10.57 -20.76 -14.53
N ASN A 95 9.94 -19.72 -15.08
CA ASN A 95 9.31 -19.76 -16.39
C ASN A 95 10.14 -19.11 -17.52
N GLY A 96 11.42 -18.82 -17.26
CA GLY A 96 12.37 -18.34 -18.26
C GLY A 96 12.19 -16.88 -18.69
N LEU A 97 11.37 -16.12 -17.96
CA LEU A 97 11.13 -14.70 -18.20
C LEU A 97 12.15 -13.79 -17.49
N LEU A 98 12.78 -14.27 -16.42
CA LEU A 98 13.84 -13.58 -15.68
C LEU A 98 15.10 -14.45 -15.66
N LYS A 99 16.27 -13.84 -15.84
CA LYS A 99 17.58 -14.48 -15.73
C LYS A 99 18.45 -13.75 -14.72
N LEU A 100 19.12 -14.53 -13.87
CA LEU A 100 20.02 -14.03 -12.84
C LEU A 100 21.44 -14.55 -13.07
N ASP A 101 22.42 -13.75 -12.65
CA ASP A 101 23.82 -14.22 -12.56
C ASP A 101 24.04 -15.05 -11.27
N SER A 102 25.26 -15.57 -11.09
CA SER A 102 25.63 -16.38 -9.91
C SER A 102 25.57 -15.63 -8.57
N ARG A 103 25.36 -14.32 -8.57
CA ARG A 103 25.20 -13.44 -7.40
C ARG A 103 23.77 -12.93 -7.25
N ASN A 104 22.82 -13.48 -8.02
CA ASN A 104 21.42 -13.10 -8.09
C ASN A 104 21.17 -11.66 -8.60
N TYR A 105 22.07 -11.10 -9.42
CA TYR A 105 21.79 -9.87 -10.16
C TYR A 105 21.06 -10.20 -11.46
N VAL A 106 20.12 -9.30 -11.84
CA VAL A 106 19.36 -9.47 -13.08
C VAL A 106 20.30 -9.29 -14.29
N LEU A 107 20.30 -10.27 -15.18
CA LEU A 107 20.91 -10.18 -16.50
C LEU A 107 19.90 -9.51 -17.43
N VAL A 108 19.96 -8.18 -17.53
CA VAL A 108 18.94 -7.36 -18.20
C VAL A 108 18.82 -7.74 -19.68
N ASP A 109 19.96 -7.98 -20.35
CA ASP A 109 20.07 -8.39 -21.76
C ASP A 109 19.55 -9.82 -22.04
N GLN A 110 19.15 -10.56 -21.00
CA GLN A 110 18.60 -11.92 -21.08
C GLN A 110 17.24 -12.07 -20.38
N SER A 111 16.75 -11.00 -19.75
CA SER A 111 15.49 -11.00 -19.00
C SER A 111 14.39 -10.32 -19.78
N LYS A 112 13.25 -10.99 -19.94
CA LYS A 112 12.06 -10.47 -20.63
C LYS A 112 11.18 -9.62 -19.71
N ALA A 113 11.17 -9.90 -18.41
CA ALA A 113 10.36 -9.17 -17.42
C ALA A 113 10.99 -9.20 -16.04
N PHE A 114 10.57 -8.23 -15.21
CA PHE A 114 10.99 -8.07 -13.83
C PHE A 114 9.86 -7.47 -12.98
N ALA A 115 9.64 -8.01 -11.78
CA ALA A 115 8.63 -7.53 -10.83
C ALA A 115 9.23 -6.59 -9.78
N VAL A 116 8.49 -5.54 -9.42
CA VAL A 116 8.76 -4.60 -8.34
C VAL A 116 7.56 -4.60 -7.39
N CYS A 117 7.77 -5.04 -6.15
CA CYS A 117 6.72 -5.28 -5.16
C CYS A 117 6.58 -4.14 -4.15
N SER A 118 5.36 -3.96 -3.66
CA SER A 118 5.01 -3.12 -2.54
C SER A 118 3.85 -3.75 -1.76
N GLY A 119 4.17 -4.41 -0.66
CA GLY A 119 3.16 -5.03 0.20
C GLY A 119 2.33 -6.12 -0.50
N GLY A 120 1.02 -5.91 -0.58
CA GLY A 120 0.09 -6.81 -1.25
C GLY A 120 0.03 -6.69 -2.77
N SER A 121 0.81 -5.77 -3.38
CA SER A 121 0.75 -5.49 -4.82
C SER A 121 2.12 -5.48 -5.49
N THR A 122 2.15 -5.64 -6.81
CA THR A 122 3.35 -5.58 -7.62
C THR A 122 3.08 -5.00 -9.00
N HIS A 123 4.06 -4.25 -9.52
CA HIS A 123 4.16 -3.92 -10.93
C HIS A 123 5.21 -4.81 -11.59
N ILE A 124 4.89 -5.34 -12.76
CA ILE A 124 5.81 -6.14 -13.57
C ILE A 124 6.10 -5.37 -14.85
N TYR A 125 7.37 -5.17 -15.11
CA TYR A 125 7.87 -4.42 -16.27
C TYR A 125 8.41 -5.41 -17.30
N ILE A 126 7.93 -5.26 -18.54
CA ILE A 126 8.43 -6.02 -19.69
C ILE A 126 9.60 -5.25 -20.30
N ASN A 127 10.69 -5.94 -20.54
CA ASN A 127 11.94 -5.37 -21.05
C ASN A 127 11.84 -5.08 -22.56
N LEU A 128 11.02 -4.07 -22.93
CA LEU A 128 10.65 -3.72 -24.30
C LEU A 128 11.79 -2.99 -25.02
N GLN A 129 12.09 -3.42 -26.24
CA GLN A 129 13.05 -2.76 -27.14
C GLN A 129 12.63 -1.31 -27.43
N GLY A 130 13.60 -0.41 -27.44
CA GLY A 130 13.37 1.01 -27.72
C GLY A 130 12.76 1.80 -26.56
N TYR A 131 12.18 1.13 -25.57
CA TYR A 131 11.66 1.75 -24.34
C TYR A 131 12.62 1.58 -23.16
N GLN A 132 13.10 0.35 -22.93
CA GLN A 132 14.13 0.07 -21.94
C GLN A 132 15.52 0.11 -22.58
N ARG A 133 16.54 0.57 -21.83
CA ARG A 133 17.90 0.76 -22.34
C ARG A 133 18.48 -0.48 -23.03
N ASP A 134 18.29 -1.65 -22.43
CA ASP A 134 18.80 -2.93 -22.92
C ASP A 134 17.63 -3.91 -23.19
N GLY A 135 16.51 -3.36 -23.71
CA GLY A 135 15.29 -4.11 -23.97
C GLY A 135 15.48 -5.18 -25.02
N ILE A 136 14.92 -6.38 -24.77
CA ILE A 136 15.04 -7.54 -25.65
C ILE A 136 13.71 -8.03 -26.22
N VAL A 137 12.58 -7.61 -25.65
CA VAL A 137 11.23 -7.98 -26.12
C VAL A 137 10.82 -7.04 -27.24
N THR A 138 10.46 -7.58 -28.39
CA THR A 138 9.96 -6.79 -29.52
C THR A 138 8.50 -6.38 -29.29
N GLU A 139 8.03 -5.34 -30.02
CA GLU A 139 6.63 -4.93 -29.99
C GLU A 139 5.66 -6.06 -30.40
N GLN A 140 6.10 -6.96 -31.29
CA GLN A 140 5.30 -8.11 -31.72
C GLN A 140 5.20 -9.19 -30.64
N GLU A 141 6.24 -9.36 -29.82
CA GLU A 141 6.27 -10.32 -28.71
C GLU A 141 5.56 -9.78 -27.45
N TYR A 142 5.48 -8.46 -27.31
CA TYR A 142 4.96 -7.80 -26.09
C TYR A 142 3.60 -8.34 -25.63
N PRO A 143 2.55 -8.42 -26.47
CA PRO A 143 1.25 -8.91 -26.03
C PRO A 143 1.28 -10.37 -25.55
N LEU A 144 2.12 -11.20 -26.19
CA LEU A 144 2.27 -12.59 -25.81
C LEU A 144 2.95 -12.74 -24.45
N ILE A 145 4.02 -11.97 -24.21
CA ILE A 145 4.74 -11.97 -22.92
C ILE A 145 3.83 -11.42 -21.81
N GLN A 146 3.06 -10.37 -22.08
CA GLN A 146 2.11 -9.80 -21.14
C GLN A 146 1.04 -10.83 -20.75
N SER A 147 0.42 -11.51 -21.72
CA SER A 147 -0.56 -12.57 -21.47
C SER A 147 0.05 -13.75 -20.69
N GLN A 148 1.26 -14.17 -21.05
CA GLN A 148 1.97 -15.22 -20.36
C GLN A 148 2.20 -14.89 -18.88
N ILE A 149 2.59 -13.65 -18.56
CA ILE A 149 2.78 -13.19 -17.17
C ILE A 149 1.46 -13.25 -16.40
N ILE A 150 0.37 -12.76 -17.00
CA ILE A 150 -0.97 -12.78 -16.41
C ILE A 150 -1.39 -14.22 -16.07
N ASP A 151 -1.27 -15.13 -17.02
CA ASP A 151 -1.64 -16.54 -16.86
C ASP A 151 -0.79 -17.21 -15.78
N LEU A 152 0.52 -16.95 -15.76
CA LEU A 152 1.45 -17.47 -14.75
C LEU A 152 1.05 -17.02 -13.35
N LEU A 153 0.77 -15.75 -13.13
CA LEU A 153 0.38 -15.24 -11.81
C LEU A 153 -0.98 -15.79 -11.37
N TYR A 154 -1.97 -15.84 -12.26
CA TYR A 154 -3.24 -16.48 -11.96
C TYR A 154 -3.13 -17.99 -11.69
N SER A 155 -2.08 -18.65 -12.16
CA SER A 155 -1.85 -20.07 -11.89
C SER A 155 -1.23 -20.35 -10.52
N VAL A 156 -0.70 -19.33 -9.83
CA VAL A 156 -0.08 -19.50 -8.51
C VAL A 156 -1.13 -19.92 -7.49
N ARG A 157 -0.89 -21.04 -6.84
CA ARG A 157 -1.76 -21.63 -5.82
C ARG A 157 -1.01 -21.77 -4.51
N ASP A 158 -1.74 -21.56 -3.42
CA ASP A 158 -1.23 -21.90 -2.09
C ASP A 158 -0.89 -23.40 -2.03
N PRO A 159 0.30 -23.77 -1.54
CA PRO A 159 0.76 -25.16 -1.56
C PRO A 159 -0.01 -26.06 -0.58
N GLU A 160 -0.66 -25.52 0.44
CA GLU A 160 -1.40 -26.27 1.45
C GLU A 160 -2.89 -26.37 1.11
N SER A 161 -3.54 -25.25 0.78
CA SER A 161 -4.98 -25.20 0.50
C SER A 161 -5.33 -25.43 -0.97
N GLY A 162 -4.40 -25.16 -1.90
CA GLY A 162 -4.67 -25.17 -3.34
C GLY A 162 -5.42 -23.93 -3.84
N ASP A 163 -5.71 -22.96 -2.98
CA ASP A 163 -6.46 -21.75 -3.31
C ASP A 163 -5.66 -20.80 -4.21
N PRO A 164 -6.33 -20.01 -5.05
CA PRO A 164 -5.71 -18.88 -5.74
C PRO A 164 -5.15 -17.86 -4.75
N VAL A 165 -3.95 -17.36 -5.03
CA VAL A 165 -3.27 -16.35 -4.21
C VAL A 165 -3.46 -14.95 -4.76
N PHE A 166 -3.35 -14.80 -6.10
CA PHE A 166 -3.61 -13.53 -6.76
C PHE A 166 -5.12 -13.33 -6.97
N THR A 167 -5.63 -12.21 -6.50
CA THR A 167 -7.04 -11.81 -6.63
C THR A 167 -7.27 -10.92 -7.86
N ARG A 168 -6.23 -10.22 -8.29
CA ARG A 168 -6.28 -9.31 -9.42
C ARG A 168 -4.95 -9.36 -10.17
N VAL A 169 -5.00 -9.53 -11.48
CA VAL A 169 -3.86 -9.40 -12.38
C VAL A 169 -4.33 -8.68 -13.64
N LEU A 170 -3.89 -7.46 -13.86
CA LEU A 170 -4.37 -6.56 -14.92
C LEU A 170 -3.25 -6.17 -15.87
N PRO A 171 -3.50 -6.13 -17.18
CA PRO A 171 -2.61 -5.49 -18.13
C PRO A 171 -2.64 -3.96 -17.98
N LYS A 172 -1.58 -3.29 -18.44
CA LYS A 172 -1.40 -1.83 -18.29
C LYS A 172 -2.59 -1.01 -18.78
N ASN A 173 -3.24 -1.40 -19.87
CA ASN A 173 -4.38 -0.68 -20.45
C ASN A 173 -5.66 -0.74 -19.61
N GLU A 174 -5.73 -1.55 -18.55
CA GLU A 174 -6.86 -1.65 -17.63
C GLU A 174 -6.61 -0.90 -16.31
N LEU A 175 -5.43 -0.30 -16.12
CA LEU A 175 -5.03 0.35 -14.87
C LEU A 175 -5.76 1.67 -14.59
N GLY A 176 -6.40 2.28 -15.59
CA GLY A 176 -7.21 3.49 -15.42
C GLY A 176 -8.35 3.32 -14.42
N SER A 177 -8.92 2.12 -14.31
CA SER A 177 -9.95 1.81 -13.31
C SER A 177 -9.46 1.86 -11.86
N LEU A 178 -8.14 1.86 -11.66
CA LEU A 178 -7.48 1.93 -10.36
C LEU A 178 -6.71 3.25 -10.18
N HIS A 179 -6.82 4.20 -11.12
CA HIS A 179 -6.02 5.43 -11.17
C HIS A 179 -4.50 5.16 -11.17
N LEU A 180 -4.08 4.02 -11.75
CA LEU A 180 -2.70 3.58 -11.87
C LEU A 180 -2.17 3.62 -13.31
N ASP A 181 -2.81 4.38 -14.22
CA ASP A 181 -2.50 4.46 -15.65
C ASP A 181 -1.37 5.45 -15.99
N HIS A 182 -0.49 5.70 -15.03
CA HIS A 182 0.68 6.56 -15.24
C HIS A 182 1.65 5.93 -16.27
N PRO A 183 2.36 6.72 -17.11
CA PRO A 183 3.31 6.22 -18.08
C PRO A 183 4.38 5.26 -17.53
N TYR A 184 4.81 5.47 -16.27
CA TYR A 184 5.79 4.63 -15.58
C TYR A 184 5.19 3.45 -14.80
N SER A 185 3.88 3.26 -14.83
CA SER A 185 3.27 2.05 -14.29
C SER A 185 3.72 0.82 -15.05
N GLY A 186 3.80 -0.31 -14.35
CA GLY A 186 4.21 -1.58 -14.95
C GLY A 186 3.28 -2.05 -16.06
N ASP A 187 3.78 -2.95 -16.89
CA ASP A 187 3.03 -3.53 -18.00
C ASP A 187 1.97 -4.53 -17.53
N VAL A 188 2.17 -5.11 -16.34
CA VAL A 188 1.18 -5.90 -15.61
C VAL A 188 1.18 -5.43 -14.16
N PHE A 189 0.01 -5.24 -13.60
CA PHE A 189 -0.22 -5.01 -12.18
C PHE A 189 -0.87 -6.24 -11.56
N ALA A 190 -0.44 -6.63 -10.37
CA ALA A 190 -1.05 -7.75 -9.68
C ALA A 190 -1.20 -7.51 -8.18
N GLN A 191 -2.27 -8.04 -7.60
CA GLN A 191 -2.55 -8.03 -6.15
C GLN A 191 -2.83 -9.42 -5.63
N VAL A 192 -2.36 -9.68 -4.40
CA VAL A 192 -2.69 -10.89 -3.65
C VAL A 192 -3.80 -10.61 -2.62
N LYS A 193 -4.44 -11.67 -2.13
CA LYS A 193 -5.36 -11.57 -0.98
C LYS A 193 -4.58 -11.36 0.32
N PRO A 194 -5.19 -10.77 1.38
CA PRO A 194 -4.62 -10.77 2.73
C PRO A 194 -4.16 -12.17 3.16
N GLY A 195 -3.17 -12.24 4.04
CA GLY A 195 -2.47 -13.47 4.39
C GLY A 195 -1.16 -13.67 3.62
N TYR A 196 -1.04 -13.10 2.43
CA TYR A 196 0.16 -13.15 1.59
C TYR A 196 0.75 -11.77 1.40
N ALA A 197 2.07 -11.67 1.44
CA ALA A 197 2.80 -10.46 1.06
C ALA A 197 3.67 -10.73 -0.16
N LEU A 198 3.71 -9.81 -1.11
CA LEU A 198 4.59 -9.90 -2.27
C LEU A 198 5.98 -9.38 -1.90
N ASP A 199 6.98 -10.19 -2.16
CA ASP A 199 8.37 -9.83 -1.98
C ASP A 199 9.14 -10.06 -3.29
N CYS A 200 9.83 -9.04 -3.76
CA CYS A 200 10.55 -9.08 -5.02
C CYS A 200 12.04 -9.46 -4.89
N TRP A 201 12.45 -10.08 -3.77
CA TRP A 201 13.78 -10.68 -3.65
C TRP A 201 14.03 -11.68 -4.78
N ARG A 202 15.27 -11.77 -5.20
CA ARG A 202 15.74 -12.58 -6.33
C ARG A 202 16.53 -13.79 -5.84
N GLY A 203 16.59 -14.84 -6.66
CA GLY A 203 17.35 -16.05 -6.36
C GLY A 203 16.73 -16.92 -5.27
N LYS A 204 15.44 -16.74 -5.01
CA LYS A 204 14.69 -17.62 -4.12
C LYS A 204 14.40 -18.97 -4.78
N GLN A 205 14.55 -20.04 -4.02
CA GLN A 205 14.30 -21.39 -4.54
C GLN A 205 12.81 -21.75 -4.56
N GLN A 206 12.05 -21.18 -3.64
CA GLN A 206 10.62 -21.42 -3.49
C GLN A 206 9.83 -20.17 -3.88
N VAL A 207 8.60 -20.36 -4.38
CA VAL A 207 7.65 -19.26 -4.66
C VAL A 207 7.04 -18.75 -3.36
N PHE A 208 6.96 -19.60 -2.33
CA PHE A 208 6.41 -19.27 -1.02
C PHE A 208 7.45 -19.53 0.06
N GLU A 209 7.54 -18.63 1.03
CA GLU A 209 8.27 -18.81 2.27
C GLU A 209 7.48 -18.21 3.45
N PRO A 210 7.61 -18.74 4.68
CA PRO A 210 7.05 -18.11 5.86
C PRO A 210 7.62 -16.71 6.05
N LEU A 211 6.80 -15.77 6.50
CA LEU A 211 7.24 -14.40 6.82
C LEU A 211 7.90 -14.32 8.19
N SER A 212 8.75 -13.31 8.38
CA SER A 212 9.34 -12.95 9.68
C SER A 212 8.67 -11.72 10.32
N TYR A 213 7.64 -11.17 9.69
CA TYR A 213 6.82 -10.07 10.17
C TYR A 213 5.34 -10.44 10.02
N TYR A 214 4.44 -9.65 10.61
CA TYR A 214 3.07 -10.09 10.88
C TYR A 214 2.00 -9.24 10.22
N GLY A 215 2.27 -8.00 9.88
CA GLY A 215 1.33 -7.10 9.22
C GLY A 215 1.82 -6.61 7.88
N GLN A 216 0.90 -6.37 6.94
CA GLN A 216 1.19 -5.78 5.64
C GLN A 216 -0.04 -5.02 5.11
N HIS A 217 0.20 -4.13 4.17
CA HIS A 217 -0.80 -3.29 3.49
C HIS A 217 -0.62 -3.36 1.95
N GLY A 218 -1.29 -2.47 1.19
CA GLY A 218 -1.19 -2.45 -0.28
C GLY A 218 -2.08 -3.48 -0.97
N TYR A 219 -3.16 -3.92 -0.31
CA TYR A 219 -4.22 -4.75 -0.87
C TYR A 219 -5.33 -3.90 -1.50
N ASP A 220 -6.40 -4.54 -1.98
CA ASP A 220 -7.57 -3.87 -2.50
C ASP A 220 -8.14 -2.90 -1.46
N SER A 221 -8.24 -1.62 -1.82
CA SER A 221 -8.70 -0.54 -0.92
C SER A 221 -10.16 -0.70 -0.47
N SER A 222 -10.95 -1.56 -1.14
CA SER A 222 -12.31 -1.88 -0.72
C SER A 222 -12.39 -2.79 0.51
N LEU A 223 -11.28 -3.47 0.85
CA LEU A 223 -11.22 -4.35 2.02
C LEU A 223 -11.31 -3.54 3.32
N PHE A 224 -12.01 -4.11 4.30
CA PHE A 224 -12.16 -3.47 5.61
C PHE A 224 -10.79 -3.23 6.30
N GLU A 225 -9.88 -4.18 6.18
CA GLU A 225 -8.53 -4.15 6.76
C GLU A 225 -7.67 -3.02 6.19
N MET A 226 -8.02 -2.51 5.00
CA MET A 226 -7.30 -1.40 4.36
C MET A 226 -7.86 -0.03 4.72
N ARG A 227 -8.96 0.03 5.50
CA ARG A 227 -9.51 1.30 5.96
C ARG A 227 -8.60 1.91 7.02
N GLY A 228 -8.27 3.19 6.81
CA GLY A 228 -7.51 3.99 7.75
C GLY A 228 -8.40 4.76 8.74
N LEU A 229 -7.77 5.27 9.80
CA LEU A 229 -8.38 6.21 10.73
C LEU A 229 -8.53 7.58 10.07
N PHE A 230 -9.66 8.25 10.36
CA PHE A 230 -9.87 9.65 10.04
C PHE A 230 -10.52 10.37 11.23
N ILE A 231 -9.92 11.46 11.68
CA ILE A 231 -10.45 12.36 12.72
C ILE A 231 -10.21 13.79 12.24
N ALA A 232 -11.20 14.64 12.43
CA ALA A 232 -11.07 16.08 12.18
C ALA A 232 -11.72 16.88 13.31
N ALA A 233 -11.12 18.01 13.67
CA ALA A 233 -11.60 18.88 14.74
C ALA A 233 -11.10 20.32 14.57
N GLY A 234 -11.81 21.26 15.16
CA GLY A 234 -11.41 22.67 15.28
C GLY A 234 -11.63 23.50 14.02
N GLY A 235 -11.26 24.77 14.09
CA GLY A 235 -11.46 25.75 13.03
C GLY A 235 -12.93 25.90 12.63
N SER A 236 -13.21 25.70 11.35
CA SER A 236 -14.57 25.78 10.79
C SER A 236 -15.35 24.46 10.83
N ILE A 237 -14.76 23.38 11.37
CA ILE A 237 -15.45 22.08 11.40
C ILE A 237 -16.48 22.04 12.54
N PRO A 238 -17.75 21.67 12.27
CA PRO A 238 -18.77 21.52 13.29
C PRO A 238 -18.37 20.52 14.40
N SER A 239 -18.50 20.95 15.65
CA SER A 239 -18.16 20.10 16.82
C SER A 239 -19.35 19.21 17.21
N THR A 240 -19.69 18.23 16.39
CA THR A 240 -20.82 17.33 16.63
C THR A 240 -20.47 16.16 17.57
N GLY A 241 -19.20 15.74 17.60
CA GLY A 241 -18.77 14.51 18.29
C GLY A 241 -19.33 13.21 17.64
N GLU A 242 -19.86 13.31 16.45
CA GLU A 242 -20.51 12.20 15.76
C GLU A 242 -19.54 11.48 14.80
N GLN A 243 -19.85 10.22 14.53
CA GLN A 243 -19.17 9.44 13.51
C GLN A 243 -19.77 9.78 12.15
N ILE A 244 -18.94 10.26 11.22
CA ILE A 244 -19.35 10.51 9.84
C ILE A 244 -19.30 9.25 8.98
N ALA A 245 -19.94 9.30 7.80
CA ALA A 245 -19.80 8.26 6.79
C ALA A 245 -18.35 8.09 6.36
N PRO A 246 -17.93 6.89 5.91
CA PRO A 246 -16.59 6.70 5.36
C PRO A 246 -16.31 7.67 4.20
N ILE A 247 -15.15 8.29 4.23
CA ILE A 247 -14.63 9.16 3.18
C ILE A 247 -13.57 8.45 2.34
N GLN A 248 -13.20 9.02 1.21
CA GLN A 248 -12.05 8.58 0.43
C GLN A 248 -10.85 9.50 0.67
N LEU A 249 -9.63 8.96 0.64
CA LEU A 249 -8.42 9.77 0.84
C LEU A 249 -8.30 10.91 -0.16
N VAL A 250 -8.80 10.74 -1.37
CA VAL A 250 -8.81 11.79 -2.41
C VAL A 250 -9.71 12.98 -2.05
N ASP A 251 -10.66 12.82 -1.09
CA ASP A 251 -11.57 13.89 -0.64
C ASP A 251 -10.87 14.90 0.29
N ILE A 252 -9.71 14.57 0.83
CA ILE A 252 -9.00 15.40 1.80
C ILE A 252 -8.41 16.64 1.13
N ALA A 253 -7.76 16.50 -0.02
CA ALA A 253 -7.12 17.62 -0.70
C ALA A 253 -8.11 18.73 -1.13
N PRO A 254 -9.24 18.44 -1.80
CA PRO A 254 -10.23 19.45 -2.12
C PRO A 254 -10.89 20.06 -0.88
N SER A 255 -11.06 19.29 0.20
CA SER A 255 -11.63 19.79 1.46
C SER A 255 -10.68 20.77 2.17
N ILE A 256 -9.37 20.48 2.20
CA ILE A 256 -8.35 21.42 2.70
C ILE A 256 -8.33 22.70 1.85
N ALA A 257 -8.40 22.57 0.52
CA ALA A 257 -8.43 23.72 -0.38
C ALA A 257 -9.63 24.62 -0.08
N ALA A 258 -10.80 24.05 0.18
CA ALA A 258 -12.01 24.79 0.54
C ALA A 258 -11.88 25.47 1.92
N ILE A 259 -11.29 24.81 2.93
CA ILE A 259 -11.02 25.43 4.25
C ILE A 259 -10.07 26.61 4.12
N LEU A 260 -9.07 26.54 3.28
CA LEU A 260 -8.06 27.57 3.07
C LEU A 260 -8.45 28.62 1.99
N ASP A 261 -9.67 28.54 1.45
CA ASP A 261 -10.22 29.46 0.44
C ASP A 261 -9.35 29.60 -0.82
N PHE A 262 -8.85 28.47 -1.37
CA PHE A 262 -8.16 28.48 -2.66
C PHE A 262 -8.72 27.43 -3.62
N THR A 263 -8.58 27.68 -4.92
CA THR A 263 -8.99 26.74 -5.97
C THR A 263 -7.88 25.74 -6.21
N PRO A 264 -8.12 24.44 -6.01
CA PRO A 264 -7.11 23.41 -6.28
C PRO A 264 -6.86 23.25 -7.80
N ASP A 265 -5.74 22.61 -8.15
CA ASP A 265 -5.46 22.20 -9.54
C ASP A 265 -6.62 21.35 -10.09
N PRO A 266 -7.07 21.55 -11.35
CA PRO A 266 -8.16 20.79 -11.95
C PRO A 266 -7.94 19.26 -12.01
N ARG A 267 -6.71 18.80 -11.78
CA ARG A 267 -6.36 17.37 -11.69
C ARG A 267 -6.60 16.77 -10.30
N VAL A 268 -6.87 17.61 -9.30
CA VAL A 268 -7.24 17.12 -7.97
C VAL A 268 -8.62 16.48 -8.06
N GLU A 269 -8.68 15.20 -7.72
CA GLU A 269 -9.90 14.40 -7.70
C GLU A 269 -10.51 14.41 -6.30
N GLY A 270 -11.69 13.81 -6.16
CA GLY A 270 -12.41 13.72 -4.90
C GLY A 270 -13.51 14.78 -4.76
N ASN A 271 -14.27 14.64 -3.67
CA ASN A 271 -15.38 15.52 -3.32
C ASN A 271 -15.05 16.26 -2.03
N LEU A 272 -15.81 17.30 -1.71
CA LEU A 272 -15.75 17.92 -0.39
C LEU A 272 -16.29 16.93 0.66
N ILE A 273 -15.65 16.88 1.81
CA ILE A 273 -16.17 16.18 2.99
C ILE A 273 -17.32 17.04 3.54
N GLU A 274 -18.56 16.67 3.18
CA GLU A 274 -19.75 17.47 3.47
C GLU A 274 -19.85 17.84 4.95
N ALA A 275 -19.55 16.89 5.84
CA ALA A 275 -19.56 17.10 7.29
C ALA A 275 -18.66 18.25 7.80
N PHE A 276 -17.76 18.78 6.98
CA PHE A 276 -16.94 19.95 7.35
C PHE A 276 -17.67 21.28 7.16
N PHE A 277 -18.75 21.29 6.39
CA PHE A 277 -19.41 22.50 5.91
C PHE A 277 -20.92 22.53 6.24
N GLU A 278 -21.43 21.51 6.92
CA GLU A 278 -22.80 21.48 7.42
C GLU A 278 -22.94 22.35 8.68
N GLU A 279 -24.01 23.19 8.76
CA GLU A 279 -24.32 24.03 9.93
C GLU A 279 -24.99 23.27 11.07
#